data_f4a77a13d47e39e0b0fdf2f8baf1df34
#
_entry.id   f4a77a13d47e39e0b0fdf2f8baf1df34
#
_cell.length_a   1.000
_cell.length_b   1.000
_cell.length_c   1.000
_cell.angle_alpha   90.00
_cell.angle_beta   90.00
_cell.angle_gamma   90.00
#
_symmetry.space_group_name_H-M   'P 1'
#
loop_
_entity.id
_entity.type
_entity.pdbx_description
1 polymer ?
#
loop_
_entity_poly.entity_id
_entity_poly.type
_entity_poly.pdbx_seq_one_letter_code
_entity_poly.pdbx_strand_id
1 'polypeptide(L)'
;MRDSSRFVALFRRSFIAFAAIAALFAAQLPAPGQSSNFNPALPLTHVGNAPNSAWAQRQHYVVLVSLDGFRWDYARRDRAEHLLALGRHGVWAPEGMLPSYPSLTFPNHFTIVTGLYPEHHGLVANSFYDPARNARYSMSDPKAVTDGSWYSGAPLWSLAESQGMHAAILLWPGSEAEIAGFRPTWYAHFDAKTEASPEALQARIDNVVALLDLAPEDRPHFIAIYYSEPDHEGHEFGPDAAETRKAVLKMDAEIGKLKAALDKTGLSIDLVVVSDHGMVRSEGPWINLDSFADLKGFDAVGPLLYATSEDDRVRVYNQLKKAASQFTVYRLKNVPAELNYNQNPRSGDPVAVATGPYAIRAHAPDAGLTDHPPTIGMHGFDPAKVPEMKASFFAAGPDILPGKTVAPFENVNLYPWIAHMLDLKPAKNDGSLNILAGTLVDNGADQENNRSNPE
;
A
#
# COMPACT_ATOMS: atom_id res chain seq x y z
N MET A 1 -58.87 45.55 -27.52
CA MET A 1 -59.81 45.98 -26.48
C MET A 1 -60.27 44.73 -25.72
N ARG A 2 -60.18 44.70 -24.41
CA ARG A 2 -60.46 43.65 -23.42
C ARG A 2 -59.22 42.74 -23.18
N ASP A 3 -58.76 42.53 -22.07
CA ASP A 3 -58.82 43.07 -20.69
C ASP A 3 -57.75 42.29 -19.93
N SER A 4 -56.74 43.01 -19.51
CA SER A 4 -55.52 42.46 -18.90
C SER A 4 -55.54 42.76 -17.38
N SER A 5 -56.42 42.10 -16.64
CA SER A 5 -56.45 42.34 -15.20
C SER A 5 -57.00 41.13 -14.39
N ARG A 6 -56.37 39.96 -14.52
CA ARG A 6 -56.64 38.82 -13.60
C ARG A 6 -55.50 37.79 -13.55
N PHE A 7 -54.27 38.19 -13.37
CA PHE A 7 -53.16 37.25 -13.13
C PHE A 7 -52.08 37.82 -12.18
N VAL A 8 -52.52 38.45 -11.11
CA VAL A 8 -51.60 38.90 -10.02
C VAL A 8 -52.24 38.68 -8.68
N ALA A 9 -52.55 37.45 -8.30
CA ALA A 9 -52.98 37.12 -6.92
C ALA A 9 -52.76 35.64 -6.51
N LEU A 10 -51.75 34.93 -7.05
CA LEU A 10 -51.49 33.54 -6.61
C LEU A 10 -49.97 33.24 -6.46
N PHE A 11 -49.13 34.23 -6.22
CA PHE A 11 -47.70 34.01 -6.02
C PHE A 11 -47.18 34.68 -4.74
N ARG A 12 -47.95 34.63 -3.66
CA ARG A 12 -47.50 35.18 -2.36
C ARG A 12 -47.78 34.29 -1.14
N ARG A 13 -47.78 32.94 -1.32
CA ARG A 13 -47.88 32.01 -0.16
C ARG A 13 -47.02 30.74 -0.27
N SER A 14 -45.88 30.77 -0.97
CA SER A 14 -44.93 29.62 -1.03
C SER A 14 -43.47 30.03 -0.86
N PHE A 15 -43.20 31.04 -0.06
CA PHE A 15 -41.82 31.49 0.19
C PHE A 15 -41.42 31.50 1.67
N ILE A 16 -42.02 30.64 2.51
CA ILE A 16 -41.67 30.51 3.94
C ILE A 16 -41.52 29.02 4.35
N ALA A 17 -41.07 28.16 3.45
CA ALA A 17 -40.80 26.75 3.79
C ALA A 17 -39.49 26.22 3.17
N PHE A 18 -38.59 27.06 2.74
CA PHE A 18 -37.29 26.63 2.15
C PHE A 18 -36.08 27.29 2.83
N ALA A 19 -36.23 27.82 4.05
CA ALA A 19 -35.17 28.46 4.80
C ALA A 19 -34.76 27.70 6.09
N ALA A 20 -35.04 26.38 6.18
CA ALA A 20 -34.74 25.61 7.41
C ALA A 20 -34.04 24.26 7.18
N ILE A 21 -33.44 23.99 5.98
CA ILE A 21 -32.64 22.77 5.74
C ILE A 21 -31.25 23.11 5.15
N ALA A 22 -30.78 24.33 5.31
CA ALA A 22 -29.44 24.76 4.89
C ALA A 22 -28.50 25.07 6.06
N ALA A 23 -28.63 24.37 7.19
CA ALA A 23 -27.81 24.63 8.38
C ALA A 23 -27.50 23.35 9.15
N LEU A 24 -26.90 22.33 8.50
CA LEU A 24 -26.30 21.17 9.18
C LEU A 24 -25.14 20.56 8.38
N PHE A 25 -24.47 21.35 7.56
CA PHE A 25 -23.07 21.15 7.22
C PHE A 25 -22.28 22.26 7.94
N ALA A 26 -22.27 22.21 9.25
CA ALA A 26 -21.22 22.85 10.02
C ALA A 26 -19.96 22.07 9.70
N ALA A 27 -19.11 22.62 8.80
CA ALA A 27 -17.70 22.26 8.78
C ALA A 27 -17.25 22.34 10.25
N GLN A 28 -16.85 21.22 10.83
CA GLN A 28 -16.17 21.21 12.12
C GLN A 28 -14.88 21.98 11.88
N LEU A 29 -14.88 23.26 12.24
CA LEU A 29 -13.67 24.03 12.38
C LEU A 29 -12.83 23.29 13.45
N PRO A 30 -11.55 23.05 13.22
CA PRO A 30 -10.68 22.46 14.24
C PRO A 30 -10.77 23.30 15.50
N ALA A 31 -10.75 22.62 16.64
CA ALA A 31 -10.71 23.29 17.94
C ALA A 31 -9.53 24.28 17.96
N PRO A 32 -9.71 25.51 18.50
CA PRO A 32 -8.63 26.49 18.55
C PRO A 32 -7.53 25.99 19.51
N GLY A 33 -6.43 25.45 18.94
CA GLY A 33 -5.26 25.02 19.72
C GLY A 33 -4.28 24.07 19.04
N GLN A 34 -4.68 23.33 17.97
CA GLN A 34 -3.83 22.27 17.40
C GLN A 34 -3.31 22.48 15.97
N SER A 35 -3.63 23.56 15.28
CA SER A 35 -3.34 23.69 13.84
C SER A 35 -2.06 24.42 13.44
N SER A 36 -1.20 24.87 14.37
CA SER A 36 -0.11 25.80 14.05
C SER A 36 1.24 25.16 13.72
N ASN A 37 1.45 23.86 13.93
CA ASN A 37 2.78 23.23 13.82
C ASN A 37 2.97 22.34 12.61
N PHE A 38 1.92 21.97 11.86
CA PHE A 38 2.07 21.10 10.69
C PHE A 38 2.51 21.88 9.45
N ASN A 39 3.43 21.27 8.67
CA ASN A 39 3.90 21.85 7.43
C ASN A 39 2.80 21.80 6.36
N PRO A 40 2.34 22.96 5.84
CA PRO A 40 1.23 23.02 4.90
C PRO A 40 1.54 22.48 3.51
N ALA A 41 2.80 22.18 3.19
CA ALA A 41 3.15 21.54 1.90
C ALA A 41 2.70 20.07 1.84
N LEU A 42 2.35 19.46 2.99
CA LEU A 42 1.66 18.18 3.08
C LEU A 42 0.53 18.31 4.11
N PRO A 43 -0.66 18.77 3.73
CA PRO A 43 -1.77 18.94 4.65
C PRO A 43 -2.21 17.61 5.27
N LEU A 44 -2.41 17.61 6.59
CA LEU A 44 -2.94 16.45 7.30
C LEU A 44 -4.43 16.62 7.58
N THR A 45 -5.18 15.54 7.36
CA THR A 45 -6.57 15.43 7.81
C THR A 45 -6.58 14.81 9.20
N HIS A 46 -7.33 15.39 10.13
CA HIS A 46 -7.54 14.89 11.49
C HIS A 46 -8.92 14.24 11.60
N VAL A 47 -8.96 13.03 12.16
CA VAL A 47 -10.18 12.29 12.52
C VAL A 47 -10.33 12.32 14.03
N GLY A 48 -11.51 12.66 14.54
CA GLY A 48 -11.78 12.75 15.97
C GLY A 48 -11.97 11.36 16.64
N ASN A 49 -10.94 10.53 16.63
CA ASN A 49 -10.90 9.29 17.39
C ASN A 49 -10.79 9.58 18.91
N ALA A 50 -11.08 8.57 19.75
CA ALA A 50 -10.89 8.70 21.19
C ALA A 50 -9.39 8.81 21.51
N PRO A 51 -8.98 9.57 22.55
CA PRO A 51 -7.57 9.71 22.92
C PRO A 51 -6.89 8.36 23.19
N ASN A 52 -5.56 8.34 23.04
CA ASN A 52 -4.75 7.17 23.42
C ASN A 52 -5.13 6.66 24.81
N SER A 53 -5.38 5.36 24.91
CA SER A 53 -5.57 4.72 26.21
C SER A 53 -4.34 4.85 27.12
N ALA A 54 -4.51 4.77 28.43
CA ALA A 54 -3.37 4.81 29.36
C ALA A 54 -2.36 3.69 29.12
N TRP A 55 -2.77 2.57 28.52
CA TRP A 55 -1.87 1.51 28.07
C TRP A 55 -1.08 1.96 26.84
N ALA A 56 -1.74 2.48 25.79
CA ALA A 56 -1.09 2.93 24.56
C ALA A 56 -0.02 4.01 24.81
N GLN A 57 -0.29 4.97 25.72
CA GLN A 57 0.66 6.03 26.08
C GLN A 57 1.99 5.53 26.66
N ARG A 58 2.10 4.26 27.05
CA ARG A 58 3.32 3.64 27.58
C ARG A 58 4.08 2.79 26.58
N GLN A 59 3.52 2.59 25.38
CA GLN A 59 4.14 1.76 24.35
C GLN A 59 5.23 2.53 23.60
N HIS A 60 6.13 1.80 22.93
CA HIS A 60 7.10 2.34 21.99
C HIS A 60 6.40 2.88 20.73
N TYR A 61 7.16 3.48 19.86
CA TYR A 61 6.69 4.05 18.60
C TYR A 61 7.28 3.28 17.43
N VAL A 62 6.49 3.03 16.40
CA VAL A 62 6.97 2.45 15.15
C VAL A 62 6.73 3.43 14.01
N VAL A 63 7.80 3.76 13.29
CA VAL A 63 7.75 4.52 12.03
C VAL A 63 8.06 3.56 10.88
N LEU A 64 7.05 3.23 10.09
CA LEU A 64 7.15 2.39 8.90
C LEU A 64 7.28 3.26 7.67
N VAL A 65 8.32 3.05 6.88
CA VAL A 65 8.55 3.79 5.62
C VAL A 65 8.54 2.82 4.46
N SER A 66 7.78 3.11 3.41
CA SER A 66 7.89 2.42 2.13
C SER A 66 8.56 3.30 1.08
N LEU A 67 9.55 2.75 0.40
CA LEU A 67 10.20 3.31 -0.78
C LEU A 67 9.75 2.46 -1.98
N ASP A 68 8.80 2.97 -2.78
CA ASP A 68 8.20 2.21 -3.89
C ASP A 68 9.25 1.73 -4.88
N GLY A 69 9.18 0.46 -5.28
CA GLY A 69 10.07 -0.13 -6.28
C GLY A 69 11.54 -0.21 -5.88
N PHE A 70 11.89 0.00 -4.58
CA PHE A 70 13.27 -0.05 -4.11
C PHE A 70 13.77 -1.50 -4.05
N ARG A 71 14.35 -1.96 -5.16
CA ARG A 71 14.85 -3.34 -5.34
C ARG A 71 15.88 -3.70 -4.27
N TRP A 72 15.83 -4.93 -3.79
CA TRP A 72 16.61 -5.47 -2.67
C TRP A 72 18.13 -5.24 -2.75
N ASP A 73 18.70 -5.14 -3.96
CA ASP A 73 20.13 -4.96 -4.17
C ASP A 73 20.56 -3.49 -4.34
N TYR A 74 19.61 -2.56 -4.53
CA TYR A 74 19.89 -1.15 -4.81
C TYR A 74 20.77 -0.50 -3.73
N ALA A 75 20.50 -0.76 -2.46
CA ALA A 75 21.26 -0.16 -1.38
C ALA A 75 22.75 -0.54 -1.45
N ARG A 76 23.07 -1.80 -1.76
CA ARG A 76 24.48 -2.24 -1.92
C ARG A 76 25.07 -1.79 -3.24
N ARG A 77 24.33 -1.94 -4.34
CA ARG A 77 24.77 -1.58 -5.69
C ARG A 77 25.15 -0.10 -5.78
N ASP A 78 24.33 0.77 -5.22
CA ASP A 78 24.44 2.21 -5.36
C ASP A 78 25.08 2.89 -4.14
N ARG A 79 25.46 2.11 -3.11
CA ARG A 79 26.06 2.59 -1.86
C ARG A 79 25.16 3.58 -1.11
N ALA A 80 23.93 3.19 -0.85
CA ALA A 80 22.97 3.91 -0.03
C ALA A 80 23.39 3.80 1.45
N GLU A 81 24.28 4.68 1.89
CA GLU A 81 25.02 4.54 3.16
C GLU A 81 24.12 4.68 4.38
N HIS A 82 23.03 5.47 4.34
CA HIS A 82 22.10 5.61 5.47
C HIS A 82 21.30 4.32 5.68
N LEU A 83 20.77 3.71 4.62
CA LEU A 83 20.08 2.41 4.66
C LEU A 83 21.01 1.29 5.10
N LEU A 84 22.24 1.25 4.55
CA LEU A 84 23.25 0.27 4.95
C LEU A 84 23.65 0.44 6.41
N ALA A 85 23.74 1.68 6.92
CA ALA A 85 23.99 1.97 8.33
C ALA A 85 22.82 1.51 9.21
N LEU A 86 21.57 1.77 8.78
CA LEU A 86 20.37 1.29 9.47
C LEU A 86 20.42 -0.23 9.64
N GLY A 87 20.70 -0.98 8.57
CA GLY A 87 20.84 -2.44 8.62
C GLY A 87 21.97 -2.92 9.52
N ARG A 88 23.12 -2.24 9.53
CA ARG A 88 24.26 -2.57 10.41
C ARG A 88 23.93 -2.35 11.90
N HIS A 89 23.15 -1.32 12.22
CA HIS A 89 22.75 -1.00 13.58
C HIS A 89 21.47 -1.71 14.05
N GLY A 90 20.82 -2.46 13.17
CA GLY A 90 19.61 -3.22 13.45
C GLY A 90 19.58 -4.53 12.66
N VAL A 91 18.55 -4.73 11.85
CA VAL A 91 18.32 -5.90 11.02
C VAL A 91 18.08 -5.52 9.57
N TRP A 92 18.51 -6.36 8.62
CA TRP A 92 18.16 -6.23 7.22
C TRP A 92 18.13 -7.57 6.49
N ALA A 93 17.49 -7.61 5.32
CA ALA A 93 17.44 -8.78 4.44
C ALA A 93 18.40 -8.57 3.25
N PRO A 94 19.65 -9.06 3.31
CA PRO A 94 20.65 -8.82 2.24
C PRO A 94 20.29 -9.49 0.92
N GLU A 95 19.40 -10.48 0.91
CA GLU A 95 18.91 -11.18 -0.28
C GLU A 95 17.47 -10.83 -0.60
N GLY A 96 16.92 -9.81 0.08
CA GLY A 96 15.60 -9.22 -0.15
C GLY A 96 14.46 -9.88 0.61
N MET A 97 13.36 -9.15 0.67
CA MET A 97 12.04 -9.58 1.12
C MET A 97 11.24 -10.03 -0.11
N LEU A 98 10.44 -11.07 0.02
CA LEU A 98 9.60 -11.61 -1.05
C LEU A 98 8.25 -10.86 -1.08
N PRO A 99 7.95 -10.10 -2.14
CA PRO A 99 6.61 -9.53 -2.31
C PRO A 99 5.62 -10.64 -2.64
N SER A 100 4.34 -10.41 -2.30
CA SER A 100 3.24 -11.28 -2.73
C SER A 100 2.99 -11.14 -4.23
N TYR A 101 2.54 -12.22 -4.88
CA TYR A 101 2.10 -12.17 -6.27
C TYR A 101 0.68 -11.57 -6.38
N PRO A 102 0.42 -10.69 -7.35
CA PRO A 102 1.39 -10.04 -8.23
C PRO A 102 2.20 -8.98 -7.46
N SER A 103 3.49 -8.83 -7.80
CA SER A 103 4.38 -7.84 -7.18
C SER A 103 4.06 -6.42 -7.69
N LEU A 104 2.87 -5.93 -7.35
CA LEU A 104 2.30 -4.63 -7.73
C LEU A 104 2.12 -3.75 -6.49
N THR A 105 2.11 -2.43 -6.70
CA THR A 105 2.11 -1.39 -5.66
C THR A 105 0.98 -1.55 -4.64
N PHE A 106 -0.29 -1.42 -5.06
CA PHE A 106 -1.43 -1.46 -4.13
C PHE A 106 -1.58 -2.81 -3.42
N PRO A 107 -1.52 -3.96 -4.14
CA PRO A 107 -1.54 -5.26 -3.48
C PRO A 107 -0.48 -5.39 -2.38
N ASN A 108 0.79 -5.05 -2.67
CA ASN A 108 1.87 -5.29 -1.73
C ASN A 108 1.92 -4.29 -0.57
N HIS A 109 1.61 -3.01 -0.80
CA HIS A 109 1.44 -2.06 0.31
C HIS A 109 0.34 -2.49 1.27
N PHE A 110 -0.76 -3.03 0.73
CA PHE A 110 -1.85 -3.49 1.59
C PHE A 110 -1.54 -4.84 2.26
N THR A 111 -0.78 -5.72 1.59
CA THR A 111 -0.22 -6.95 2.21
C THR A 111 0.67 -6.62 3.41
N ILE A 112 1.60 -5.66 3.28
CA ILE A 112 2.53 -5.26 4.36
C ILE A 112 1.76 -4.84 5.62
N VAL A 113 0.67 -4.10 5.47
CA VAL A 113 -0.08 -3.55 6.62
C VAL A 113 -1.24 -4.40 7.10
N THR A 114 -1.59 -5.50 6.41
CA THR A 114 -2.65 -6.43 6.83
C THR A 114 -2.15 -7.83 7.13
N GLY A 115 -0.96 -8.18 6.64
CA GLY A 115 -0.44 -9.54 6.70
C GLY A 115 -1.25 -10.55 5.89
N LEU A 116 -2.09 -10.09 4.95
CA LEU A 116 -2.91 -10.94 4.09
C LEU A 116 -2.35 -10.95 2.67
N TYR A 117 -2.47 -12.10 1.99
CA TYR A 117 -2.20 -12.17 0.56
C TYR A 117 -3.26 -11.42 -0.26
N PRO A 118 -2.94 -10.98 -1.50
CA PRO A 118 -3.87 -10.28 -2.37
C PRO A 118 -5.22 -10.99 -2.57
N GLU A 119 -5.25 -12.30 -2.65
CA GLU A 119 -6.49 -13.07 -2.76
C GLU A 119 -7.38 -12.98 -1.49
N HIS A 120 -6.79 -12.73 -0.32
CA HIS A 120 -7.50 -12.62 0.94
C HIS A 120 -7.92 -11.19 1.27
N HIS A 121 -7.05 -10.20 1.04
CA HIS A 121 -7.42 -8.79 1.29
C HIS A 121 -8.19 -8.15 0.13
N GLY A 122 -8.24 -8.78 -1.05
CA GLY A 122 -9.10 -8.41 -2.15
C GLY A 122 -8.55 -7.40 -3.15
N LEU A 123 -7.41 -6.77 -2.91
CA LEU A 123 -6.70 -5.94 -3.89
C LEU A 123 -5.79 -6.85 -4.73
N VAL A 124 -6.36 -7.49 -5.74
CA VAL A 124 -5.65 -8.48 -6.56
C VAL A 124 -4.74 -7.85 -7.63
N ALA A 125 -4.92 -6.57 -7.91
CA ALA A 125 -4.09 -5.77 -8.83
C ALA A 125 -4.29 -4.28 -8.54
N ASN A 126 -3.51 -3.39 -9.20
CA ASN A 126 -3.71 -1.95 -9.13
C ASN A 126 -5.05 -1.50 -9.75
N SER A 127 -5.60 -2.30 -10.67
CA SER A 127 -6.94 -2.15 -11.24
C SER A 127 -7.52 -3.52 -11.56
N PHE A 128 -8.80 -3.74 -11.28
CA PHE A 128 -9.50 -5.00 -11.53
C PHE A 128 -11.01 -4.78 -11.62
N TYR A 129 -11.72 -5.78 -12.11
CA TYR A 129 -13.18 -5.86 -12.08
C TYR A 129 -13.62 -6.84 -11.00
N ASP A 130 -14.64 -6.49 -10.24
CA ASP A 130 -15.30 -7.36 -9.26
C ASP A 130 -16.60 -7.92 -9.83
N PRO A 131 -16.66 -9.21 -10.21
CA PRO A 131 -17.87 -9.80 -10.76
C PRO A 131 -19.07 -9.78 -9.81
N ALA A 132 -18.84 -9.88 -8.50
CA ALA A 132 -19.92 -9.88 -7.50
C ALA A 132 -20.55 -8.50 -7.32
N ARG A 133 -19.75 -7.43 -7.50
CA ARG A 133 -20.21 -6.03 -7.40
C ARG A 133 -20.62 -5.46 -8.74
N ASN A 134 -20.29 -6.11 -9.85
CA ASN A 134 -20.40 -5.56 -11.21
C ASN A 134 -19.77 -4.15 -11.29
N ALA A 135 -18.58 -3.99 -10.74
CA ALA A 135 -17.88 -2.72 -10.61
C ALA A 135 -16.38 -2.87 -10.80
N ARG A 136 -15.71 -1.77 -11.15
CA ARG A 136 -14.26 -1.72 -11.34
C ARG A 136 -13.60 -0.95 -10.21
N TYR A 137 -12.47 -1.47 -9.76
CA TYR A 137 -11.51 -0.76 -8.90
C TYR A 137 -10.36 -0.25 -9.76
N SER A 138 -9.89 0.94 -9.46
CA SER A 138 -8.61 1.46 -9.98
C SER A 138 -7.93 2.32 -8.93
N MET A 139 -6.62 2.13 -8.75
CA MET A 139 -5.82 2.97 -7.86
C MET A 139 -5.80 4.45 -8.27
N SER A 140 -6.11 4.76 -9.53
CA SER A 140 -6.22 6.13 -10.05
C SER A 140 -7.61 6.74 -9.93
N ASP A 141 -8.60 5.98 -9.41
CA ASP A 141 -9.95 6.51 -9.14
C ASP A 141 -10.09 6.90 -7.66
N PRO A 142 -10.14 8.21 -7.33
CA PRO A 142 -10.28 8.67 -5.95
C PRO A 142 -11.52 8.11 -5.24
N LYS A 143 -12.59 7.81 -5.98
CA LYS A 143 -13.81 7.22 -5.39
C LYS A 143 -13.59 5.77 -4.98
N ALA A 144 -12.84 5.02 -5.80
CA ALA A 144 -12.53 3.63 -5.49
C ALA A 144 -11.55 3.54 -4.30
N VAL A 145 -10.48 4.34 -4.30
CA VAL A 145 -9.47 4.26 -3.23
C VAL A 145 -9.98 4.73 -1.87
N THR A 146 -11.00 5.58 -1.82
CA THR A 146 -11.62 6.05 -0.56
C THR A 146 -12.82 5.22 -0.10
N ASP A 147 -13.27 4.23 -0.87
CA ASP A 147 -14.36 3.31 -0.51
C ASP A 147 -13.80 2.07 0.21
N GLY A 148 -13.92 2.06 1.55
CA GLY A 148 -13.43 0.97 2.40
C GLY A 148 -14.00 -0.41 2.07
N SER A 149 -15.12 -0.50 1.36
CA SER A 149 -15.74 -1.77 0.98
C SER A 149 -14.97 -2.59 -0.06
N TRP A 150 -13.95 -2.01 -0.70
CA TRP A 150 -13.03 -2.75 -1.58
C TRP A 150 -11.99 -3.57 -0.82
N TYR A 151 -11.70 -3.20 0.42
CA TYR A 151 -10.61 -3.70 1.24
C TYR A 151 -11.11 -4.73 2.25
N SER A 152 -10.37 -5.81 2.44
CA SER A 152 -10.63 -6.81 3.48
C SER A 152 -9.45 -6.90 4.43
N GLY A 153 -9.71 -7.28 5.68
CA GLY A 153 -8.71 -7.31 6.73
C GLY A 153 -8.63 -5.98 7.50
N ALA A 154 -7.84 -5.97 8.58
CA ALA A 154 -7.62 -4.80 9.41
C ALA A 154 -6.17 -4.33 9.22
N PRO A 155 -5.92 -3.23 8.50
CA PRO A 155 -4.56 -2.70 8.39
C PRO A 155 -4.06 -2.20 9.75
N LEU A 156 -2.73 -2.11 9.91
CA LEU A 156 -2.07 -1.74 11.18
C LEU A 156 -2.65 -0.48 11.81
N TRP A 157 -3.03 0.52 11.03
CA TRP A 157 -3.67 1.72 11.58
C TRP A 157 -5.06 1.45 12.14
N SER A 158 -5.90 0.67 11.43
CA SER A 158 -7.22 0.31 11.94
C SER A 158 -7.10 -0.63 13.15
N LEU A 159 -6.11 -1.51 13.17
CA LEU A 159 -5.79 -2.36 14.31
C LEU A 159 -5.41 -1.51 15.53
N ALA A 160 -4.50 -0.55 15.37
CA ALA A 160 -4.05 0.34 16.43
C ALA A 160 -5.22 1.15 16.99
N GLU A 161 -5.99 1.84 16.14
CA GLU A 161 -7.15 2.64 16.56
C GLU A 161 -8.21 1.80 17.27
N SER A 162 -8.47 0.58 16.79
CA SER A 162 -9.44 -0.33 17.43
C SER A 162 -9.03 -0.78 18.83
N GLN A 163 -7.75 -0.70 19.15
CA GLN A 163 -7.19 -1.06 20.47
C GLN A 163 -6.84 0.18 21.31
N GLY A 164 -7.29 1.37 20.90
CA GLY A 164 -7.13 2.62 21.63
C GLY A 164 -5.71 3.21 21.53
N MET A 165 -5.06 3.03 20.38
CA MET A 165 -3.75 3.58 20.04
C MET A 165 -3.86 4.39 18.76
N HIS A 166 -3.45 5.66 18.77
CA HIS A 166 -3.47 6.52 17.59
C HIS A 166 -2.47 6.11 16.52
N ALA A 167 -2.90 6.26 15.27
CA ALA A 167 -2.08 6.10 14.09
C ALA A 167 -2.05 7.37 13.22
N ALA A 168 -0.94 7.59 12.51
CA ALA A 168 -0.79 8.66 11.52
C ALA A 168 -0.22 8.09 10.21
N ILE A 169 -0.92 8.33 9.09
CA ILE A 169 -0.58 7.70 7.82
C ILE A 169 -0.37 8.77 6.74
N LEU A 170 0.84 8.85 6.23
CA LEU A 170 1.24 9.84 5.24
C LEU A 170 1.35 9.16 3.87
N LEU A 171 0.32 9.34 3.03
CA LEU A 171 0.28 8.92 1.62
C LEU A 171 0.25 7.40 1.36
N TRP A 172 0.15 6.55 2.37
CA TRP A 172 0.17 5.10 2.19
C TRP A 172 -1.09 4.60 1.45
N PRO A 173 -0.96 3.71 0.43
CA PRO A 173 -2.09 3.16 -0.32
C PRO A 173 -3.19 2.58 0.58
N GLY A 174 -4.42 3.04 0.40
CA GLY A 174 -5.60 2.60 1.16
C GLY A 174 -5.88 3.36 2.45
N SER A 175 -4.99 4.27 2.90
CA SER A 175 -5.16 4.99 4.18
C SER A 175 -6.28 6.03 4.16
N GLU A 176 -6.76 6.42 3.00
CA GLU A 176 -7.83 7.41 2.83
C GLU A 176 -9.24 6.82 3.04
N ALA A 177 -9.35 5.49 3.11
CA ALA A 177 -10.59 4.77 3.31
C ALA A 177 -10.83 4.44 4.79
N GLU A 178 -12.10 4.34 5.18
CA GLU A 178 -12.48 3.71 6.43
C GLU A 178 -12.46 2.19 6.26
N ILE A 179 -11.52 1.52 6.90
CA ILE A 179 -11.31 0.08 6.76
C ILE A 179 -11.47 -0.58 8.13
N ALA A 180 -12.19 -1.69 8.20
CA ALA A 180 -12.50 -2.39 9.44
C ALA A 180 -13.13 -1.48 10.52
N GLY A 181 -13.89 -0.45 10.10
CA GLY A 181 -14.59 0.49 10.96
C GLY A 181 -13.74 1.64 11.52
N PHE A 182 -12.48 1.79 11.09
CA PHE A 182 -11.58 2.83 11.58
C PHE A 182 -10.82 3.52 10.45
N ARG A 183 -10.60 4.83 10.65
CA ARG A 183 -9.60 5.63 9.93
C ARG A 183 -8.43 5.93 10.86
N PRO A 184 -7.22 6.14 10.34
CA PRO A 184 -6.15 6.66 11.19
C PRO A 184 -6.53 8.06 11.73
N THR A 185 -6.12 8.39 12.94
CA THR A 185 -6.37 9.71 13.55
C THR A 185 -5.80 10.85 12.71
N TRP A 186 -4.67 10.62 12.05
CA TRP A 186 -4.06 11.59 11.13
C TRP A 186 -3.75 10.91 9.80
N TYR A 187 -4.07 11.55 8.68
CA TYR A 187 -3.64 11.07 7.37
C TYR A 187 -3.46 12.19 6.35
N ALA A 188 -2.59 11.96 5.36
CA ALA A 188 -2.41 12.83 4.21
C ALA A 188 -2.97 12.17 2.95
N HIS A 189 -3.63 12.97 2.11
CA HIS A 189 -4.09 12.52 0.79
C HIS A 189 -2.94 12.47 -0.21
N PHE A 190 -2.93 11.43 -1.06
CA PHE A 190 -1.97 11.32 -2.14
C PHE A 190 -2.30 12.29 -3.29
N ASP A 191 -1.31 13.06 -3.73
CA ASP A 191 -1.38 13.90 -4.92
C ASP A 191 -0.13 13.69 -5.77
N ALA A 192 -0.27 12.96 -6.87
CA ALA A 192 0.80 12.62 -7.78
C ALA A 192 1.55 13.83 -8.38
N LYS A 193 0.94 15.03 -8.35
CA LYS A 193 1.57 16.24 -8.91
C LYS A 193 2.57 16.88 -7.97
N THR A 194 2.37 16.73 -6.67
CA THR A 194 3.13 17.46 -5.65
C THR A 194 3.92 16.57 -4.72
N GLU A 195 3.58 15.27 -4.63
CA GLU A 195 4.09 14.37 -3.60
C GLU A 195 5.63 14.19 -3.63
N ALA A 196 6.26 14.23 -4.83
CA ALA A 196 7.72 14.09 -4.98
C ALA A 196 8.47 15.45 -4.98
N SER A 197 7.76 16.57 -4.77
CA SER A 197 8.39 17.90 -4.68
C SER A 197 9.32 17.99 -3.46
N PRO A 198 10.40 18.79 -3.53
CA PRO A 198 11.30 18.99 -2.39
C PRO A 198 10.56 19.45 -1.12
N GLU A 199 9.55 20.31 -1.28
CA GLU A 199 8.74 20.85 -0.20
C GLU A 199 7.89 19.75 0.45
N ALA A 200 7.27 18.86 -0.35
CA ALA A 200 6.49 17.74 0.17
C ALA A 200 7.36 16.67 0.83
N LEU A 201 8.57 16.41 0.31
CA LEU A 201 9.52 15.52 0.95
C LEU A 201 9.95 16.03 2.33
N GLN A 202 10.27 17.32 2.44
CA GLN A 202 10.59 17.92 3.74
C GLN A 202 9.38 17.93 4.68
N ALA A 203 8.18 18.22 4.14
CA ALA A 203 6.95 18.27 4.93
C ALA A 203 6.59 16.91 5.56
N ARG A 204 6.94 15.75 4.93
CA ARG A 204 6.79 14.44 5.57
C ARG A 204 7.55 14.38 6.89
N ILE A 205 8.83 14.79 6.87
CA ILE A 205 9.70 14.79 8.06
C ILE A 205 9.19 15.77 9.11
N ASP A 206 8.86 17.00 8.69
CA ASP A 206 8.39 18.06 9.60
C ASP A 206 7.08 17.61 10.29
N ASN A 207 6.15 17.03 9.54
CA ASN A 207 4.88 16.55 10.08
C ASN A 207 5.04 15.35 11.01
N VAL A 208 5.95 14.42 10.70
CA VAL A 208 6.28 13.30 11.61
C VAL A 208 6.80 13.84 12.94
N VAL A 209 7.72 14.82 12.92
CA VAL A 209 8.26 15.43 14.14
C VAL A 209 7.15 16.16 14.91
N ALA A 210 6.30 16.92 14.21
CA ALA A 210 5.18 17.63 14.83
C ALA A 210 4.15 16.67 15.46
N LEU A 211 3.86 15.53 14.81
CA LEU A 211 3.01 14.46 15.35
C LEU A 211 3.61 13.84 16.61
N LEU A 212 4.92 13.60 16.62
CA LEU A 212 5.64 13.05 17.77
C LEU A 212 5.84 14.06 18.92
N ASP A 213 5.63 15.35 18.66
CA ASP A 213 5.66 16.41 19.68
C ASP A 213 4.30 16.66 20.35
N LEU A 214 3.23 16.00 19.88
CA LEU A 214 1.91 16.09 20.51
C LEU A 214 1.93 15.54 21.94
N ALA A 215 0.93 15.92 22.74
CA ALA A 215 0.72 15.37 24.07
C ALA A 215 0.52 13.84 24.00
N PRO A 216 0.92 13.06 25.02
CA PRO A 216 0.86 11.60 24.98
C PRO A 216 -0.52 11.03 24.63
N GLU A 217 -1.59 11.70 25.03
CA GLU A 217 -2.98 11.33 24.71
C GLU A 217 -3.34 11.47 23.23
N ASP A 218 -2.64 12.35 22.49
CA ASP A 218 -2.91 12.66 21.07
C ASP A 218 -1.81 12.15 20.12
N ARG A 219 -0.68 11.70 20.69
CA ARG A 219 0.52 11.33 19.93
C ARG A 219 0.34 9.95 19.25
N PRO A 220 0.49 9.85 17.91
CA PRO A 220 0.41 8.55 17.24
C PRO A 220 1.61 7.66 17.59
N HIS A 221 1.35 6.40 17.92
CA HIS A 221 2.39 5.39 18.18
C HIS A 221 2.76 4.61 16.94
N PHE A 222 1.85 4.51 15.96
CA PHE A 222 2.12 3.95 14.65
C PHE A 222 2.09 5.06 13.60
N ILE A 223 3.21 5.27 12.90
CA ILE A 223 3.30 6.21 11.78
C ILE A 223 3.74 5.44 10.54
N ALA A 224 3.00 5.56 9.42
CA ALA A 224 3.42 5.00 8.15
C ALA A 224 3.60 6.11 7.10
N ILE A 225 4.66 6.00 6.28
CA ILE A 225 5.04 7.00 5.29
C ILE A 225 5.32 6.30 3.97
N TYR A 226 4.78 6.83 2.89
CA TYR A 226 5.04 6.36 1.53
C TYR A 226 5.85 7.38 0.73
N TYR A 227 6.78 6.86 -0.07
CA TYR A 227 7.54 7.59 -1.09
C TYR A 227 7.40 6.83 -2.42
N SER A 228 7.07 7.53 -3.51
CA SER A 228 6.89 6.94 -4.85
C SER A 228 8.20 6.61 -5.56
N GLU A 229 9.33 7.09 -5.05
CA GLU A 229 10.65 6.82 -5.63
C GLU A 229 11.34 5.64 -4.93
N PRO A 230 12.16 4.87 -5.67
CA PRO A 230 12.65 5.07 -7.05
C PRO A 230 11.79 4.40 -8.14
N ASP A 231 10.54 3.99 -7.89
CA ASP A 231 9.68 3.29 -8.84
C ASP A 231 9.44 4.12 -10.11
N HIS A 232 9.10 5.40 -9.95
CA HIS A 232 8.83 6.29 -11.08
C HIS A 232 10.01 6.36 -12.06
N GLU A 233 11.22 6.65 -11.55
CA GLU A 233 12.43 6.71 -12.37
C GLU A 233 12.79 5.32 -12.93
N GLY A 234 12.52 4.27 -12.18
CA GLY A 234 12.70 2.89 -12.62
C GLY A 234 11.85 2.54 -13.82
N HIS A 235 10.59 2.97 -13.83
CA HIS A 235 9.69 2.81 -14.96
C HIS A 235 10.15 3.59 -16.19
N GLU A 236 10.53 4.85 -16.03
CA GLU A 236 10.85 5.74 -17.14
C GLU A 236 12.20 5.41 -17.80
N PHE A 237 13.23 5.17 -16.99
CA PHE A 237 14.62 5.01 -17.48
C PHE A 237 15.14 3.57 -17.35
N GLY A 238 14.49 2.74 -16.57
CA GLY A 238 14.89 1.37 -16.29
C GLY A 238 15.72 1.23 -15.00
N PRO A 239 15.78 0.01 -14.45
CA PRO A 239 16.33 -0.26 -13.11
C PRO A 239 17.82 0.08 -12.95
N ASP A 240 18.58 0.08 -14.05
CA ASP A 240 20.04 0.25 -14.03
C ASP A 240 20.50 1.61 -14.54
N ALA A 241 19.55 2.53 -14.83
CA ALA A 241 19.84 3.86 -15.33
C ALA A 241 20.48 4.77 -14.27
N ALA A 242 21.18 5.80 -14.73
CA ALA A 242 21.77 6.80 -13.85
C ALA A 242 20.71 7.63 -13.10
N GLU A 243 19.56 7.84 -13.72
CA GLU A 243 18.40 8.53 -13.19
C GLU A 243 17.82 7.74 -12.00
N THR A 244 17.57 6.45 -12.19
CA THR A 244 17.11 5.55 -11.13
C THR A 244 18.09 5.48 -9.96
N ARG A 245 19.40 5.44 -10.26
CA ARG A 245 20.43 5.51 -9.21
C ARG A 245 20.38 6.82 -8.43
N LYS A 246 20.14 7.96 -9.09
CA LYS A 246 19.97 9.25 -8.39
C LYS A 246 18.76 9.24 -7.48
N ALA A 247 17.64 8.65 -7.92
CA ALA A 247 16.46 8.49 -7.11
C ALA A 247 16.71 7.60 -5.87
N VAL A 248 17.40 6.48 -6.04
CA VAL A 248 17.85 5.61 -4.93
C VAL A 248 18.66 6.40 -3.90
N LEU A 249 19.66 7.17 -4.33
CA LEU A 249 20.49 7.97 -3.43
C LEU A 249 19.73 9.16 -2.81
N LYS A 250 18.76 9.73 -3.51
CA LYS A 250 17.87 10.75 -2.96
C LYS A 250 17.03 10.16 -1.83
N MET A 251 16.44 8.97 -2.02
CA MET A 251 15.66 8.31 -0.97
C MET A 251 16.53 7.91 0.23
N ASP A 252 17.74 7.43 0.00
CA ASP A 252 18.70 7.16 1.08
C ASP A 252 18.97 8.40 1.92
N ALA A 253 19.17 9.56 1.27
CA ALA A 253 19.37 10.82 1.97
C ALA A 253 18.12 11.26 2.78
N GLU A 254 16.91 11.05 2.24
CA GLU A 254 15.67 11.33 2.97
C GLU A 254 15.52 10.43 4.21
N ILE A 255 15.87 9.13 4.11
CA ILE A 255 15.90 8.24 5.27
C ILE A 255 16.93 8.71 6.32
N GLY A 256 18.11 9.18 5.87
CA GLY A 256 19.11 9.76 6.75
C GLY A 256 18.59 10.98 7.52
N LYS A 257 17.90 11.90 6.84
CA LYS A 257 17.28 13.09 7.45
C LYS A 257 16.19 12.70 8.44
N LEU A 258 15.29 11.77 8.03
CA LEU A 258 14.22 11.27 8.89
C LEU A 258 14.80 10.63 10.16
N LYS A 259 15.75 9.71 10.04
CA LYS A 259 16.40 9.06 11.19
C LYS A 259 17.01 10.09 12.15
N ALA A 260 17.74 11.08 11.61
CA ALA A 260 18.34 12.15 12.42
C ALA A 260 17.28 13.05 13.12
N ALA A 261 16.11 13.22 12.51
CA ALA A 261 15.00 13.95 13.10
C ALA A 261 14.33 13.13 14.22
N LEU A 262 14.10 11.84 13.99
CA LEU A 262 13.55 10.91 14.99
C LEU A 262 14.46 10.82 16.23
N ASP A 263 15.77 10.72 16.05
CA ASP A 263 16.73 10.63 17.15
C ASP A 263 16.69 11.88 18.08
N LYS A 264 16.38 13.05 17.52
CA LYS A 264 16.27 14.29 18.31
C LYS A 264 15.03 14.37 19.18
N THR A 265 14.01 13.55 18.93
CA THR A 265 12.79 13.54 19.76
C THR A 265 13.04 12.96 21.15
N GLY A 266 14.07 12.11 21.30
CA GLY A 266 14.35 11.37 22.53
C GLY A 266 13.34 10.26 22.85
N LEU A 267 12.41 9.95 21.94
CA LEU A 267 11.43 8.89 22.10
C LEU A 267 12.02 7.53 21.69
N SER A 268 11.48 6.45 22.25
CA SER A 268 11.82 5.06 21.89
C SER A 268 11.13 4.68 20.58
N ILE A 269 11.82 4.85 19.44
CA ILE A 269 11.24 4.70 18.10
C ILE A 269 11.96 3.60 17.32
N ASP A 270 11.22 2.61 16.84
CA ASP A 270 11.67 1.65 15.85
C ASP A 270 11.40 2.19 14.45
N LEU A 271 12.46 2.34 13.65
CA LEU A 271 12.37 2.74 12.24
C LEU A 271 12.47 1.50 11.36
N VAL A 272 11.41 1.25 10.60
CA VAL A 272 11.30 0.14 9.65
C VAL A 272 11.22 0.72 8.24
N VAL A 273 12.15 0.37 7.36
CA VAL A 273 12.17 0.81 5.95
C VAL A 273 12.04 -0.40 5.06
N VAL A 274 11.02 -0.39 4.22
CA VAL A 274 10.69 -1.47 3.28
C VAL A 274 10.51 -0.93 1.88
N SER A 275 10.36 -1.82 0.91
CA SER A 275 9.67 -1.56 -0.34
C SER A 275 8.57 -2.60 -0.54
N ASP A 276 7.70 -2.33 -1.47
CA ASP A 276 6.58 -3.21 -1.83
C ASP A 276 6.99 -4.25 -2.87
N HIS A 277 7.90 -3.91 -3.79
CA HIS A 277 8.50 -4.76 -4.82
C HIS A 277 9.85 -4.20 -5.28
N GLY A 278 10.47 -4.90 -6.22
CA GLY A 278 11.63 -4.42 -6.96
C GLY A 278 11.26 -3.96 -8.37
N MET A 279 12.25 -3.91 -9.26
CA MET A 279 12.13 -3.41 -10.62
C MET A 279 13.02 -4.22 -11.56
N VAL A 280 12.52 -4.59 -12.74
CA VAL A 280 13.29 -5.27 -13.78
C VAL A 280 13.09 -4.58 -15.12
N ARG A 281 14.07 -4.64 -16.01
CA ARG A 281 13.88 -4.24 -17.40
C ARG A 281 12.95 -5.23 -18.08
N SER A 282 11.87 -4.75 -18.67
CA SER A 282 10.95 -5.63 -19.43
C SER A 282 11.62 -6.13 -20.70
N GLU A 283 11.34 -7.38 -21.07
CA GLU A 283 11.85 -8.02 -22.27
C GLU A 283 10.80 -8.04 -23.38
N GLY A 284 11.24 -7.71 -24.59
CA GLY A 284 10.41 -7.81 -25.79
C GLY A 284 9.19 -6.86 -25.83
N PRO A 285 8.35 -7.02 -26.85
CA PRO A 285 7.09 -6.29 -26.97
C PRO A 285 6.07 -6.82 -25.96
N TRP A 286 4.99 -6.07 -25.73
CA TRP A 286 3.83 -6.52 -24.97
C TRP A 286 3.24 -7.81 -25.54
N ILE A 287 2.93 -8.74 -24.66
CA ILE A 287 2.14 -9.93 -25.00
C ILE A 287 0.66 -9.52 -24.99
N ASN A 288 0.07 -9.43 -26.17
CA ASN A 288 -1.35 -9.14 -26.34
C ASN A 288 -2.12 -10.48 -26.40
N LEU A 289 -2.94 -10.77 -25.39
CA LEU A 289 -3.64 -12.06 -25.30
C LEU A 289 -4.66 -12.26 -26.44
N ASP A 290 -5.24 -11.16 -26.96
CA ASP A 290 -6.13 -11.19 -28.13
C ASP A 290 -5.45 -11.62 -29.43
N SER A 291 -4.12 -11.57 -29.51
CA SER A 291 -3.36 -12.14 -30.64
C SER A 291 -3.33 -13.67 -30.65
N PHE A 292 -3.67 -14.30 -29.53
CA PHE A 292 -3.61 -15.75 -29.32
C PHE A 292 -4.99 -16.37 -29.08
N ALA A 293 -5.97 -15.57 -28.67
CA ALA A 293 -7.31 -16.06 -28.36
C ALA A 293 -8.39 -15.04 -28.75
N ASP A 294 -9.53 -15.54 -29.19
CA ASP A 294 -10.72 -14.70 -29.40
C ASP A 294 -11.33 -14.34 -28.04
N LEU A 295 -11.14 -13.09 -27.61
CA LEU A 295 -11.64 -12.57 -26.33
C LEU A 295 -13.11 -12.10 -26.39
N LYS A 296 -13.86 -12.45 -27.44
CA LYS A 296 -15.30 -12.21 -27.49
C LYS A 296 -16.00 -12.86 -26.28
N GLY A 297 -16.83 -12.09 -25.59
CA GLY A 297 -17.51 -12.53 -24.37
C GLY A 297 -16.68 -12.36 -23.09
N PHE A 298 -15.55 -11.68 -23.19
CA PHE A 298 -14.75 -11.28 -22.03
C PHE A 298 -14.80 -9.78 -21.79
N ASP A 299 -14.86 -9.42 -20.54
CA ASP A 299 -14.39 -8.13 -20.05
C ASP A 299 -12.94 -8.24 -19.61
N ALA A 300 -12.16 -7.16 -19.68
CA ALA A 300 -10.75 -7.19 -19.33
C ALA A 300 -10.29 -5.93 -18.60
N VAL A 301 -9.32 -6.11 -17.69
CA VAL A 301 -8.61 -5.01 -17.03
C VAL A 301 -7.11 -5.37 -16.97
N GLY A 302 -6.29 -4.69 -17.77
CA GLY A 302 -4.90 -5.08 -17.95
C GLY A 302 -4.78 -6.52 -18.47
N PRO A 303 -4.08 -7.42 -17.77
CA PRO A 303 -3.99 -8.84 -18.13
C PRO A 303 -5.14 -9.70 -17.59
N LEU A 304 -6.02 -9.16 -16.74
CA LEU A 304 -7.08 -9.90 -16.08
C LEU A 304 -8.29 -10.08 -17.01
N LEU A 305 -8.76 -11.31 -17.13
CA LEU A 305 -9.83 -11.71 -18.06
C LEU A 305 -11.06 -12.19 -17.28
N TYR A 306 -12.24 -11.64 -17.60
CA TYR A 306 -13.51 -11.95 -16.93
C TYR A 306 -14.54 -12.41 -17.94
N ALA A 307 -14.80 -13.70 -17.96
CA ALA A 307 -15.79 -14.29 -18.87
C ALA A 307 -17.21 -14.22 -18.31
N THR A 308 -18.17 -14.05 -19.20
CA THR A 308 -19.61 -14.11 -18.88
C THR A 308 -20.15 -15.55 -18.81
N SER A 309 -19.45 -16.53 -19.45
CA SER A 309 -19.86 -17.92 -19.49
C SER A 309 -18.71 -18.89 -19.23
N GLU A 310 -19.04 -20.11 -18.79
CA GLU A 310 -18.04 -21.19 -18.62
C GLU A 310 -17.50 -21.68 -19.98
N ASP A 311 -18.32 -21.72 -21.01
CA ASP A 311 -17.89 -22.13 -22.35
C ASP A 311 -16.82 -21.16 -22.89
N ASP A 312 -16.98 -19.86 -22.67
CA ASP A 312 -15.98 -18.86 -23.04
C ASP A 312 -14.69 -19.07 -22.26
N ARG A 313 -14.74 -19.31 -20.95
CA ARG A 313 -13.55 -19.58 -20.12
C ARG A 313 -12.78 -20.78 -20.66
N VAL A 314 -13.47 -21.88 -20.95
CA VAL A 314 -12.85 -23.09 -21.49
C VAL A 314 -12.25 -22.82 -22.88
N ARG A 315 -12.97 -22.11 -23.73
CA ARG A 315 -12.53 -21.75 -25.09
C ARG A 315 -11.23 -20.95 -25.06
N VAL A 316 -11.22 -19.82 -24.33
CA VAL A 316 -10.07 -18.91 -24.25
C VAL A 316 -8.89 -19.58 -23.53
N TYR A 317 -9.13 -20.29 -22.43
CA TYR A 317 -8.10 -21.09 -21.76
C TYR A 317 -7.39 -22.04 -22.73
N ASN A 318 -8.15 -22.80 -23.53
CA ASN A 318 -7.57 -23.78 -24.49
C ASN A 318 -6.80 -23.07 -25.62
N GLN A 319 -7.24 -21.91 -26.07
CA GLN A 319 -6.54 -21.12 -27.10
C GLN A 319 -5.22 -20.59 -26.56
N LEU A 320 -5.24 -19.92 -25.41
CA LEU A 320 -4.05 -19.37 -24.75
C LEU A 320 -3.06 -20.47 -24.38
N LYS A 321 -3.53 -21.61 -23.89
CA LYS A 321 -2.67 -22.76 -23.53
C LYS A 321 -1.87 -23.33 -24.70
N LYS A 322 -2.43 -23.32 -25.92
CA LYS A 322 -1.73 -23.75 -27.13
C LYS A 322 -0.66 -22.76 -27.58
N ALA A 323 -0.85 -21.47 -27.31
CA ALA A 323 0.04 -20.39 -27.74
C ALA A 323 1.12 -20.07 -26.69
N ALA A 324 0.96 -20.51 -25.45
CA ALA A 324 1.80 -20.14 -24.32
C ALA A 324 3.27 -20.53 -24.53
N SER A 325 4.16 -19.52 -24.53
CA SER A 325 5.61 -19.69 -24.55
C SER A 325 6.30 -18.77 -23.53
N GLN A 326 5.84 -17.52 -23.44
CA GLN A 326 6.36 -16.50 -22.52
C GLN A 326 5.44 -16.29 -21.29
N PHE A 327 4.35 -17.02 -21.24
CA PHE A 327 3.43 -17.07 -20.13
C PHE A 327 2.86 -18.48 -19.94
N THR A 328 2.38 -18.77 -18.75
CA THR A 328 1.60 -19.98 -18.47
C THR A 328 0.17 -19.54 -18.17
N VAL A 329 -0.82 -20.26 -18.72
CA VAL A 329 -2.22 -19.97 -18.44
C VAL A 329 -2.83 -21.03 -17.55
N TYR A 330 -3.61 -20.59 -16.58
CA TYR A 330 -4.30 -21.43 -15.61
C TYR A 330 -5.80 -21.09 -15.59
N ARG A 331 -6.64 -22.07 -15.25
CA ARG A 331 -7.95 -21.76 -14.68
C ARG A 331 -7.70 -21.22 -13.27
N LEU A 332 -8.49 -20.25 -12.79
CA LEU A 332 -8.27 -19.58 -11.52
C LEU A 332 -7.91 -20.54 -10.38
N LYS A 333 -8.76 -21.53 -10.12
CA LYS A 333 -8.56 -22.53 -9.06
C LYS A 333 -7.35 -23.45 -9.24
N ASN A 334 -6.70 -23.43 -10.40
CA ASN A 334 -5.53 -24.23 -10.73
C ASN A 334 -4.24 -23.37 -10.82
N VAL A 335 -4.31 -22.07 -10.49
CA VAL A 335 -3.12 -21.25 -10.26
C VAL A 335 -2.33 -21.92 -9.15
N PRO A 336 -0.99 -22.08 -9.28
CA PRO A 336 -0.15 -22.71 -8.27
C PRO A 336 -0.38 -22.12 -6.88
N ALA A 337 -0.50 -23.00 -5.87
CA ALA A 337 -0.84 -22.58 -4.51
C ALA A 337 0.22 -21.65 -3.90
N GLU A 338 1.48 -21.80 -4.31
CA GLU A 338 2.60 -20.97 -3.89
C GLU A 338 2.49 -19.50 -4.32
N LEU A 339 1.62 -19.18 -5.28
CA LEU A 339 1.33 -17.81 -5.68
C LEU A 339 0.28 -17.13 -4.79
N ASN A 340 -0.45 -17.89 -3.97
CA ASN A 340 -1.54 -17.38 -3.14
C ASN A 340 -2.49 -16.46 -3.92
N TYR A 341 -2.95 -16.96 -5.11
CA TYR A 341 -3.70 -16.16 -6.09
C TYR A 341 -4.80 -16.97 -6.79
N ASN A 342 -5.32 -18.02 -6.15
CA ASN A 342 -6.20 -19.00 -6.78
C ASN A 342 -7.65 -18.99 -6.29
N GLN A 343 -8.01 -18.13 -5.34
CA GLN A 343 -9.31 -18.16 -4.68
C GLN A 343 -10.19 -16.95 -5.01
N ASN A 344 -9.62 -15.78 -5.32
CA ASN A 344 -10.40 -14.55 -5.47
C ASN A 344 -10.90 -14.36 -6.91
N PRO A 345 -12.24 -14.25 -7.14
CA PRO A 345 -12.79 -14.04 -8.48
C PRO A 345 -12.34 -12.73 -9.16
N ARG A 346 -11.88 -11.74 -8.38
CA ARG A 346 -11.30 -10.48 -8.90
C ARG A 346 -10.03 -10.72 -9.70
N SER A 347 -9.35 -11.87 -9.50
CA SER A 347 -8.16 -12.27 -10.27
C SER A 347 -8.46 -12.68 -11.71
N GLY A 348 -9.74 -12.83 -12.08
CA GLY A 348 -10.17 -13.28 -13.41
C GLY A 348 -10.05 -14.80 -13.60
N ASP A 349 -10.55 -15.30 -14.73
CA ASP A 349 -10.44 -16.71 -15.16
C ASP A 349 -10.64 -16.79 -16.68
N PRO A 350 -9.64 -17.21 -17.47
CA PRO A 350 -8.33 -17.75 -17.09
C PRO A 350 -7.33 -16.68 -16.65
N VAL A 351 -6.31 -17.11 -15.88
CA VAL A 351 -5.20 -16.28 -15.40
C VAL A 351 -3.95 -16.58 -16.24
N ALA A 352 -3.34 -15.53 -16.81
CA ALA A 352 -2.06 -15.61 -17.51
C ALA A 352 -0.93 -15.14 -16.58
N VAL A 353 0.05 -15.99 -16.33
CA VAL A 353 1.22 -15.71 -15.48
C VAL A 353 2.47 -15.69 -16.36
N ALA A 354 3.18 -14.57 -16.41
CA ALA A 354 4.43 -14.45 -17.16
C ALA A 354 5.50 -15.40 -16.63
N THR A 355 6.29 -16.00 -17.55
CA THR A 355 7.39 -16.91 -17.19
C THR A 355 8.73 -16.19 -17.00
N GLY A 356 8.76 -14.91 -17.25
CA GLY A 356 9.90 -13.99 -17.13
C GLY A 356 9.40 -12.54 -17.15
N PRO A 357 10.26 -11.56 -17.36
CA PRO A 357 9.88 -10.13 -17.34
C PRO A 357 9.16 -9.69 -18.64
N TYR A 358 8.10 -10.40 -18.98
CA TYR A 358 7.27 -10.14 -20.15
C TYR A 358 5.98 -9.45 -19.75
N ALA A 359 5.77 -8.23 -20.23
CA ALA A 359 4.54 -7.48 -19.97
C ALA A 359 3.35 -8.09 -20.71
N ILE A 360 2.26 -8.36 -20.01
CA ILE A 360 1.03 -8.97 -20.54
C ILE A 360 -0.12 -7.96 -20.45
N ARG A 361 -0.95 -7.92 -21.51
CA ARG A 361 -2.24 -7.22 -21.53
C ARG A 361 -3.27 -8.01 -22.33
N ALA A 362 -4.54 -7.76 -22.09
CA ALA A 362 -5.61 -8.44 -22.82
C ALA A 362 -5.65 -8.04 -24.30
N HIS A 363 -5.62 -6.74 -24.58
CA HIS A 363 -5.76 -6.18 -25.93
C HIS A 363 -4.54 -5.36 -26.34
N ALA A 364 -4.22 -5.44 -27.63
CA ALA A 364 -3.33 -4.47 -28.27
C ALA A 364 -3.90 -3.05 -28.12
N PRO A 365 -3.06 -2.01 -28.03
CA PRO A 365 -3.55 -0.64 -28.06
C PRO A 365 -4.20 -0.32 -29.41
N ASP A 366 -5.10 0.65 -29.41
CA ASP A 366 -5.68 1.16 -30.63
C ASP A 366 -4.62 1.61 -31.64
N ALA A 367 -4.95 1.50 -32.92
CA ALA A 367 -4.04 1.85 -34.02
C ALA A 367 -3.51 3.29 -33.87
N GLY A 368 -2.19 3.42 -33.79
CA GLY A 368 -1.50 4.71 -33.61
C GLY A 368 -0.84 4.90 -32.26
N LEU A 369 -1.10 4.02 -31.27
CA LEU A 369 -0.32 3.93 -30.04
C LEU A 369 0.87 2.99 -30.24
N THR A 370 2.01 3.33 -29.66
CA THR A 370 3.23 2.51 -29.77
C THR A 370 3.06 1.14 -29.13
N ASP A 371 3.56 0.08 -29.78
CA ASP A 371 3.50 -1.30 -29.27
C ASP A 371 4.64 -1.63 -28.28
N HIS A 372 5.33 -0.61 -27.81
CA HIS A 372 6.33 -0.77 -26.75
C HIS A 372 5.67 -0.58 -25.39
N PRO A 373 6.18 -1.25 -24.32
CA PRO A 373 5.86 -0.84 -22.97
C PRO A 373 6.06 0.68 -22.89
N PRO A 374 5.10 1.43 -22.33
CA PRO A 374 5.28 2.88 -22.12
C PRO A 374 6.42 3.15 -21.15
N THR A 375 6.89 2.10 -20.46
CA THR A 375 7.94 2.13 -19.44
C THR A 375 9.04 1.12 -19.79
N ILE A 376 10.28 1.45 -19.45
CA ILE A 376 11.44 0.57 -19.67
C ILE A 376 11.57 -0.44 -18.52
N GLY A 377 11.30 0.00 -17.28
CA GLY A 377 11.24 -0.85 -16.11
C GLY A 377 9.81 -1.32 -15.83
N MET A 378 9.69 -2.53 -15.33
CA MET A 378 8.42 -3.19 -15.03
C MET A 378 8.53 -3.99 -13.74
N HIS A 379 7.36 -4.25 -13.14
CA HIS A 379 7.17 -5.14 -11.99
C HIS A 379 5.83 -5.88 -12.12
N GLY A 380 5.43 -6.67 -11.12
CA GLY A 380 4.18 -7.46 -11.17
C GLY A 380 4.42 -8.95 -11.48
N PHE A 381 5.68 -9.38 -11.55
CA PHE A 381 6.07 -10.75 -11.87
C PHE A 381 6.18 -11.65 -10.62
N ASP A 382 6.22 -12.95 -10.85
CA ASP A 382 6.49 -13.96 -9.81
C ASP A 382 7.93 -13.79 -9.27
N PRO A 383 8.14 -13.43 -7.99
CA PRO A 383 9.46 -13.21 -7.44
C PRO A 383 10.34 -14.48 -7.39
N ALA A 384 9.73 -15.67 -7.49
CA ALA A 384 10.48 -16.92 -7.61
C ALA A 384 11.09 -17.12 -8.99
N LYS A 385 10.50 -16.51 -10.03
CA LYS A 385 10.98 -16.59 -11.42
C LYS A 385 11.75 -15.36 -11.86
N VAL A 386 11.44 -14.20 -11.26
CA VAL A 386 12.09 -12.91 -11.55
C VAL A 386 12.60 -12.35 -10.21
N PRO A 387 13.84 -12.75 -9.80
CA PRO A 387 14.39 -12.39 -8.48
C PRO A 387 14.53 -10.88 -8.26
N GLU A 388 14.55 -10.09 -9.34
CA GLU A 388 14.57 -8.62 -9.32
C GLU A 388 13.27 -8.04 -8.72
N MET A 389 12.21 -8.84 -8.58
CA MET A 389 10.97 -8.43 -7.90
C MET A 389 11.14 -8.35 -6.38
N LYS A 390 12.18 -8.94 -5.81
CA LYS A 390 12.40 -8.86 -4.36
C LYS A 390 12.54 -7.41 -3.91
N ALA A 391 11.94 -7.15 -2.77
CA ALA A 391 11.86 -5.88 -2.09
C ALA A 391 12.96 -5.69 -1.05
N SER A 392 13.19 -4.46 -0.63
CA SER A 392 14.12 -4.14 0.45
C SER A 392 13.47 -4.26 1.83
N PHE A 393 14.27 -4.60 2.85
CA PHE A 393 13.90 -4.57 4.25
C PHE A 393 15.09 -4.16 5.10
N PHE A 394 14.92 -3.08 5.88
CA PHE A 394 15.86 -2.57 6.88
C PHE A 394 15.07 -2.13 8.11
N ALA A 395 15.58 -2.40 9.30
CA ALA A 395 14.96 -1.87 10.51
C ALA A 395 15.98 -1.71 11.64
N ALA A 396 15.80 -0.68 12.46
CA ALA A 396 16.59 -0.47 13.68
C ALA A 396 15.81 0.34 14.70
N GLY A 397 16.00 0.02 15.97
CA GLY A 397 15.36 0.71 17.08
C GLY A 397 15.53 -0.04 18.39
N PRO A 398 14.87 0.44 19.45
CA PRO A 398 15.03 -0.15 20.79
C PRO A 398 14.54 -1.59 20.91
N ASP A 399 13.54 -1.99 20.12
CA ASP A 399 12.98 -3.36 20.17
C ASP A 399 13.68 -4.30 19.17
N ILE A 400 14.68 -3.84 18.42
CA ILE A 400 15.34 -4.59 17.34
C ILE A 400 16.78 -4.91 17.71
N LEU A 401 17.14 -6.19 17.62
CA LEU A 401 18.51 -6.66 17.87
C LEU A 401 19.49 -6.10 16.81
N PRO A 402 20.59 -5.47 17.22
CA PRO A 402 21.57 -4.91 16.30
C PRO A 402 22.39 -5.98 15.58
N GLY A 403 22.83 -5.66 14.33
CA GLY A 403 23.76 -6.47 13.55
C GLY A 403 23.19 -7.80 13.05
N LYS A 404 21.87 -7.93 12.95
CA LYS A 404 21.21 -9.14 12.46
C LYS A 404 21.00 -9.06 10.94
N THR A 405 21.02 -10.23 10.32
CA THR A 405 20.54 -10.45 8.94
C THR A 405 19.47 -11.52 8.96
N VAL A 406 18.51 -11.41 8.05
CA VAL A 406 17.47 -12.41 7.85
C VAL A 406 17.55 -12.98 6.43
N ALA A 407 17.25 -14.26 6.28
CA ALA A 407 17.05 -14.88 4.96
C ALA A 407 15.82 -14.25 4.27
N PRO A 408 15.65 -14.43 2.96
CA PRO A 408 14.45 -13.99 2.27
C PRO A 408 13.18 -14.51 2.96
N PHE A 409 12.24 -13.63 3.20
CA PHE A 409 10.97 -13.92 3.85
C PHE A 409 9.82 -13.17 3.15
N GLU A 410 8.60 -13.68 3.26
CA GLU A 410 7.42 -13.07 2.65
C GLU A 410 6.92 -11.86 3.43
N ASN A 411 6.51 -10.83 2.71
CA ASN A 411 6.09 -9.53 3.26
C ASN A 411 4.85 -9.61 4.19
N VAL A 412 4.03 -10.64 4.09
CA VAL A 412 2.91 -10.91 5.03
C VAL A 412 3.38 -11.00 6.49
N ASN A 413 4.65 -11.38 6.73
CA ASN A 413 5.22 -11.55 8.07
C ASN A 413 5.53 -10.23 8.78
N LEU A 414 5.53 -9.10 8.07
CA LEU A 414 5.73 -7.78 8.67
C LEU A 414 4.58 -7.37 9.59
N TYR A 415 3.35 -7.69 9.21
CA TYR A 415 2.16 -7.32 9.99
C TYR A 415 2.20 -7.84 11.45
N PRO A 416 2.31 -9.17 11.70
CA PRO A 416 2.39 -9.66 13.08
C PRO A 416 3.66 -9.21 13.79
N TRP A 417 4.77 -8.94 13.06
CA TRP A 417 6.01 -8.47 13.64
C TRP A 417 5.91 -7.01 14.13
N ILE A 418 5.31 -6.11 13.33
CA ILE A 418 5.07 -4.72 13.71
C ILE A 418 4.00 -4.64 14.81
N ALA A 419 2.93 -5.44 14.72
CA ALA A 419 1.91 -5.51 15.77
C ALA A 419 2.52 -5.90 17.12
N HIS A 420 3.50 -6.84 17.14
CA HIS A 420 4.20 -7.24 18.35
C HIS A 420 5.03 -6.11 18.96
N MET A 421 5.79 -5.33 18.17
CA MET A 421 6.55 -4.16 18.66
C MET A 421 5.64 -3.09 19.27
N LEU A 422 4.42 -2.96 18.78
CA LEU A 422 3.40 -2.04 19.29
C LEU A 422 2.57 -2.63 20.46
N ASP A 423 2.87 -3.86 20.90
CA ASP A 423 2.09 -4.62 21.88
C ASP A 423 0.59 -4.75 21.50
N LEU A 424 0.30 -4.80 20.19
CA LEU A 424 -1.04 -4.98 19.66
C LEU A 424 -1.35 -6.46 19.44
N LYS A 425 -2.58 -6.86 19.73
CA LYS A 425 -3.08 -8.18 19.37
C LYS A 425 -3.42 -8.20 17.87
N PRO A 426 -2.66 -8.93 17.03
CA PRO A 426 -2.88 -8.92 15.59
C PRO A 426 -4.25 -9.49 15.22
N ALA A 427 -4.88 -8.94 14.19
CA ALA A 427 -6.05 -9.54 13.56
C ALA A 427 -5.67 -10.83 12.82
N LYS A 428 -6.69 -11.60 12.37
CA LYS A 428 -6.44 -12.78 11.51
C LYS A 428 -5.64 -12.35 10.27
N ASN A 429 -4.52 -13.03 10.03
CA ASN A 429 -3.60 -12.75 8.93
C ASN A 429 -2.94 -14.06 8.44
N ASP A 430 -2.18 -13.99 7.36
CA ASP A 430 -1.45 -15.12 6.74
C ASP A 430 0.01 -15.17 7.18
N GLY A 431 0.51 -14.12 7.86
CA GLY A 431 1.88 -14.03 8.33
C GLY A 431 2.12 -14.76 9.66
N SER A 432 3.38 -14.89 10.01
CA SER A 432 3.84 -15.51 11.27
C SER A 432 4.92 -14.67 11.93
N LEU A 433 4.72 -14.29 13.18
CA LEU A 433 5.74 -13.62 14.00
C LEU A 433 7.03 -14.44 14.07
N ASN A 434 6.95 -15.78 14.12
CA ASN A 434 8.09 -16.66 14.28
C ASN A 434 9.18 -16.49 13.22
N ILE A 435 8.83 -16.00 12.04
CA ILE A 435 9.78 -15.76 10.93
C ILE A 435 10.79 -14.68 11.30
N LEU A 436 10.35 -13.64 11.99
CA LEU A 436 11.17 -12.48 12.37
C LEU A 436 11.40 -12.36 13.88
N ALA A 437 10.84 -13.24 14.71
CA ALA A 437 10.96 -13.16 16.17
C ALA A 437 12.43 -13.11 16.66
N GLY A 438 13.34 -13.84 16.01
CA GLY A 438 14.77 -13.83 16.33
C GLY A 438 15.50 -12.50 16.07
N THR A 439 14.81 -11.48 15.55
CA THR A 439 15.33 -10.14 15.35
C THR A 439 14.92 -9.15 16.43
N LEU A 440 14.01 -9.56 17.32
CA LEU A 440 13.48 -8.72 18.39
C LEU A 440 14.28 -8.90 19.69
N VAL A 441 14.35 -7.83 20.47
CA VAL A 441 14.86 -7.87 21.84
C VAL A 441 13.86 -8.63 22.71
N ASP A 442 14.35 -9.58 23.51
CA ASP A 442 13.52 -10.32 24.46
C ASP A 442 13.20 -9.40 25.66
N ASN A 443 12.05 -8.78 25.66
CA ASN A 443 11.60 -7.88 26.72
C ASN A 443 10.98 -8.62 27.91
N GLY A 444 11.06 -9.96 27.97
CA GLY A 444 10.62 -10.76 29.11
C GLY A 444 9.11 -10.79 29.36
N ALA A 445 8.30 -10.13 28.54
CA ALA A 445 6.84 -10.02 28.71
C ALA A 445 6.08 -11.33 28.39
N ASP A 446 6.69 -12.22 27.60
CA ASP A 446 6.05 -13.50 27.22
C ASP A 446 5.97 -14.54 28.32
N GLN A 447 6.65 -14.36 29.46
CA GLN A 447 6.64 -15.34 30.56
C GLN A 447 5.45 -15.20 31.51
N GLU A 448 4.77 -14.07 31.58
CA GLU A 448 3.63 -13.87 32.48
C GLU A 448 2.29 -14.33 31.89
N ASN A 449 2.11 -14.27 30.57
CA ASN A 449 0.85 -14.70 29.94
C ASN A 449 0.65 -16.24 29.90
N ASN A 450 1.71 -17.02 30.08
CA ASN A 450 1.62 -18.48 30.14
C ASN A 450 1.38 -19.04 31.58
N ARG A 451 1.36 -18.17 32.61
CA ARG A 451 1.16 -18.57 33.99
C ARG A 451 -0.24 -18.31 34.56
N SER A 452 -1.14 -17.69 33.82
CA SER A 452 -2.49 -17.35 34.29
C SER A 452 -3.62 -18.11 33.60
N ASN A 453 -3.41 -19.36 33.23
CA ASN A 453 -4.50 -20.29 32.95
C ASN A 453 -4.40 -21.51 33.87
N PRO A 454 -5.00 -21.50 35.06
CA PRO A 454 -5.30 -22.74 35.78
C PRO A 454 -6.61 -23.31 35.23
N GLU A 455 -6.62 -24.57 34.94
CA GLU A 455 -7.65 -25.53 34.53
C GLU A 455 -9.13 -25.13 34.66
#